data_640e45f7387459c28089e55f23c93567
#
_entry.id   640e45f7387459c28089e55f23c93567
#
_cell.length_a   1.000
_cell.length_b   1.000
_cell.length_c   1.000
_cell.angle_alpha   90.00
_cell.angle_beta   90.00
_cell.angle_gamma   90.00
#
_symmetry.space_group_name_H-M   'P 1'
#
loop_
_entity.id
_entity.type
_entity.pdbx_description
1 polymer ?
#
loop_
_entity_poly.entity_id
_entity_poly.type
_entity_poly.pdbx_seq_one_letter_code
_entity_poly.pdbx_strand_id
1 'polypeptide(L)'
;MEHGGDLSKASAHFGDPAGGWVDLSTGINPRPWAVDAALLDGLHALPDSARMDALLRAAANAYGVGDPGRVVAAPGTQALIQWLPRLYPAGRTAILSPTYGEHAAAWRLAGHDVVEVGALPAAADFDAVVLTRPNNPDGRAPGRADVAALAGEMAAKGGVLVVDEAFADLDAAASVAAQAERGLVALRSFGKFYGLPGLRLGFAVTDPTTAASISEALGPWPVSSLAADIGAAALADGPWQGETRTWLAENARRLDTLLTAAGFDIVGGTDLYRLASRNDAMTLYEKLGRAGIYVRMFPAQPSWLRFGLPGSEEHWTRLERAMQP
;
A
#
# COMPACT_ATOMS: atom_id res chain seq x y z
N MET A 1 7.00 2.16 16.07
CA MET A 1 6.37 1.07 15.25
C MET A 1 7.44 0.49 14.34
N GLU A 2 7.55 -0.82 14.24
CA GLU A 2 8.50 -1.43 13.31
C GLU A 2 7.87 -1.58 11.94
N HIS A 3 8.64 -1.31 10.87
CA HIS A 3 8.22 -1.50 9.49
C HIS A 3 9.11 -2.55 8.82
N GLY A 4 8.59 -3.25 7.80
CA GLY A 4 9.41 -4.10 6.94
C GLY A 4 10.32 -3.26 6.03
N GLY A 5 11.28 -3.90 5.35
CA GLY A 5 12.20 -3.27 4.40
C GLY A 5 13.45 -2.64 5.03
N ASP A 6 13.60 -2.69 6.34
CA ASP A 6 14.80 -2.16 7.02
C ASP A 6 15.85 -3.27 7.20
N LEU A 7 16.60 -3.53 6.13
CA LEU A 7 17.63 -4.55 6.14
C LEU A 7 18.81 -4.22 7.06
N SER A 8 19.05 -2.95 7.38
CA SER A 8 20.09 -2.55 8.34
C SER A 8 19.72 -3.05 9.75
N LYS A 9 18.44 -3.00 10.13
CA LYS A 9 18.00 -3.60 11.40
C LYS A 9 18.05 -5.13 11.36
N ALA A 10 17.72 -5.74 10.22
CA ALA A 10 17.85 -7.18 10.06
C ALA A 10 19.30 -7.61 10.23
N SER A 11 20.27 -6.92 9.59
CA SER A 11 21.70 -7.16 9.75
C SER A 11 22.18 -6.96 11.19
N ALA A 12 21.70 -5.92 11.86
CA ALA A 12 22.05 -5.67 13.27
C ALA A 12 21.56 -6.78 14.21
N HIS A 13 20.42 -7.43 13.89
CA HIS A 13 19.85 -8.49 14.72
C HIS A 13 20.39 -9.88 14.39
N PHE A 14 20.53 -10.22 13.10
CA PHE A 14 20.88 -11.57 12.63
C PHE A 14 22.32 -11.71 12.13
N GLY A 15 23.03 -10.60 11.92
CA GLY A 15 24.29 -10.55 11.18
C GLY A 15 24.06 -10.47 9.67
N ASP A 16 25.11 -10.21 8.90
CA ASP A 16 25.06 -10.15 7.44
C ASP A 16 25.14 -11.56 6.85
N PRO A 17 24.12 -12.02 6.10
CA PRO A 17 24.14 -13.33 5.48
C PRO A 17 25.11 -13.35 4.29
N ALA A 18 25.93 -14.41 4.17
CA ALA A 18 26.93 -14.54 3.10
C ALA A 18 26.34 -14.45 1.68
N GLY A 19 25.06 -14.86 1.48
CA GLY A 19 24.34 -14.78 0.21
C GLY A 19 23.47 -13.51 0.05
N GLY A 20 23.67 -12.48 0.89
CA GLY A 20 22.80 -11.32 0.95
C GLY A 20 21.39 -11.63 1.47
N TRP A 21 20.59 -10.59 1.68
CA TRP A 21 19.22 -10.71 2.15
C TRP A 21 18.22 -11.01 1.03
N VAL A 22 17.30 -11.92 1.29
CA VAL A 22 16.02 -12.05 0.58
C VAL A 22 14.97 -11.30 1.41
N ASP A 23 14.60 -10.09 0.99
CA ASP A 23 13.60 -9.27 1.70
C ASP A 23 12.19 -9.69 1.31
N LEU A 24 11.52 -10.43 2.17
CA LEU A 24 10.10 -10.81 2.11
C LEU A 24 9.27 -10.08 3.17
N SER A 25 9.85 -9.06 3.85
CA SER A 25 9.17 -8.34 4.92
C SER A 25 8.18 -7.29 4.41
N THR A 26 8.24 -6.95 3.11
CA THR A 26 7.38 -5.96 2.46
C THR A 26 6.33 -6.63 1.57
N GLY A 27 5.24 -5.91 1.27
CA GLY A 27 4.27 -6.29 0.22
C GLY A 27 4.56 -5.52 -1.07
N ILE A 28 5.79 -5.62 -1.57
CA ILE A 28 6.24 -4.90 -2.77
C ILE A 28 6.52 -5.92 -3.86
N ASN A 29 6.10 -5.61 -5.09
CA ASN A 29 6.40 -6.45 -6.24
C ASN A 29 7.92 -6.60 -6.40
N PRO A 30 8.47 -7.82 -6.34
CA PRO A 30 9.91 -8.06 -6.48
C PRO A 30 10.39 -7.98 -7.93
N ARG A 31 9.48 -7.84 -8.91
CA ARG A 31 9.77 -7.62 -10.33
C ARG A 31 9.30 -6.22 -10.72
N PRO A 32 10.11 -5.18 -10.50
CA PRO A 32 9.71 -3.81 -10.75
C PRO A 32 9.46 -3.54 -12.22
N TRP A 33 8.62 -2.54 -12.51
CA TRP A 33 8.51 -1.95 -13.84
C TRP A 33 9.89 -1.41 -14.26
N ALA A 34 10.32 -1.76 -15.47
CA ALA A 34 11.64 -1.39 -15.97
C ALA A 34 11.68 0.09 -16.33
N VAL A 35 12.53 0.84 -15.62
CA VAL A 35 12.71 2.28 -15.87
C VAL A 35 13.63 2.47 -17.09
N ASP A 36 13.12 3.15 -18.12
CA ASP A 36 13.95 3.57 -19.26
C ASP A 36 14.94 4.65 -18.82
N ALA A 37 16.21 4.49 -19.21
CA ALA A 37 17.27 5.45 -18.89
C ALA A 37 16.98 6.86 -19.43
N ALA A 38 16.23 7.00 -20.52
CA ALA A 38 15.81 8.30 -21.07
C ALA A 38 14.93 9.11 -20.10
N LEU A 39 14.23 8.45 -19.18
CA LEU A 39 13.40 9.13 -18.17
C LEU A 39 14.26 9.79 -17.06
N LEU A 40 15.54 9.43 -16.94
CA LEU A 40 16.44 9.98 -15.91
C LEU A 40 16.80 11.46 -16.15
N ASP A 41 16.60 11.97 -17.37
CA ASP A 41 16.81 13.39 -17.70
C ASP A 41 15.93 14.32 -16.86
N GLY A 42 14.82 13.84 -16.34
CA GLY A 42 13.95 14.56 -15.40
C GLY A 42 14.64 15.01 -14.10
N LEU A 43 15.80 14.46 -13.75
CA LEU A 43 16.55 14.85 -12.53
C LEU A 43 17.05 16.31 -12.53
N HIS A 44 17.21 16.92 -13.70
CA HIS A 44 17.82 18.24 -13.86
C HIS A 44 16.82 19.41 -13.88
N ALA A 45 15.52 19.13 -13.77
CA ALA A 45 14.48 20.15 -13.88
C ALA A 45 13.39 19.96 -12.80
N LEU A 46 12.80 21.07 -12.35
CA LEU A 46 11.56 21.00 -11.58
C LEU A 46 10.41 20.51 -12.47
N PRO A 47 9.42 19.80 -11.91
CA PRO A 47 8.27 19.36 -12.69
C PRO A 47 7.47 20.58 -13.16
N ASP A 48 7.38 20.76 -14.46
CA ASP A 48 6.52 21.77 -15.09
C ASP A 48 5.06 21.29 -15.17
N SER A 49 4.18 22.21 -15.57
CA SER A 49 2.74 21.91 -15.69
C SER A 49 2.46 20.81 -16.69
N ALA A 50 3.20 20.73 -17.80
CA ALA A 50 2.98 19.73 -18.84
C ALA A 50 3.29 18.30 -18.32
N ARG A 51 4.37 18.12 -17.56
CA ARG A 51 4.71 16.86 -16.89
C ARG A 51 3.66 16.46 -15.84
N MET A 52 3.27 17.41 -15.00
CA MET A 52 2.25 17.15 -14.00
C MET A 52 0.90 16.79 -14.62
N ASP A 53 0.48 17.49 -15.64
CA ASP A 53 -0.74 17.20 -16.40
C ASP A 53 -0.67 15.81 -17.07
N ALA A 54 0.48 15.40 -17.62
CA ALA A 54 0.66 14.08 -18.18
C ALA A 54 0.52 12.98 -17.12
N LEU A 55 1.16 13.17 -15.95
CA LEU A 55 1.04 12.26 -14.81
C LEU A 55 -0.40 12.13 -14.32
N LEU A 56 -1.08 13.27 -14.08
CA LEU A 56 -2.46 13.27 -13.55
C LEU A 56 -3.45 12.66 -14.54
N ARG A 57 -3.29 12.90 -15.86
CA ARG A 57 -4.09 12.23 -16.90
C ARG A 57 -3.85 10.73 -16.93
N ALA A 58 -2.59 10.29 -16.85
CA ALA A 58 -2.27 8.87 -16.81
C ALA A 58 -2.87 8.20 -15.56
N ALA A 59 -2.78 8.84 -14.40
CA ALA A 59 -3.37 8.36 -13.16
C ALA A 59 -4.90 8.33 -13.22
N ALA A 60 -5.55 9.38 -13.73
CA ALA A 60 -7.00 9.43 -13.90
C ALA A 60 -7.51 8.29 -14.80
N ASN A 61 -6.82 8.03 -15.91
CA ASN A 61 -7.13 6.91 -16.79
C ASN A 61 -6.95 5.55 -16.11
N ALA A 62 -5.81 5.34 -15.47
CA ALA A 62 -5.49 4.08 -14.79
C ALA A 62 -6.46 3.76 -13.64
N TYR A 63 -6.96 4.78 -12.95
CA TYR A 63 -7.89 4.64 -11.82
C TYR A 63 -9.38 4.76 -12.23
N GLY A 64 -9.66 4.93 -13.52
CA GLY A 64 -11.02 5.00 -14.05
C GLY A 64 -11.80 6.27 -13.62
N VAL A 65 -11.10 7.38 -13.41
CA VAL A 65 -11.68 8.63 -12.84
C VAL A 65 -11.95 9.54 -14.02
N GLY A 66 -12.03 9.63 -15.06
CA GLY A 66 -12.35 10.52 -16.17
C GLY A 66 -11.87 11.99 -16.07
N ASP A 67 -11.77 12.56 -14.88
CA ASP A 67 -11.35 13.94 -14.61
C ASP A 67 -10.02 13.98 -13.85
N PRO A 68 -8.90 14.43 -14.45
CA PRO A 68 -7.62 14.61 -13.77
C PRO A 68 -7.67 15.58 -12.59
N GLY A 69 -8.59 16.53 -12.56
CA GLY A 69 -8.81 17.46 -11.45
C GLY A 69 -9.26 16.80 -10.14
N ARG A 70 -9.61 15.51 -10.20
CA ARG A 70 -9.95 14.66 -9.04
C ARG A 70 -8.75 13.87 -8.51
N VAL A 71 -7.59 14.01 -9.10
CA VAL A 71 -6.37 13.26 -8.75
C VAL A 71 -5.30 14.20 -8.25
N VAL A 72 -4.72 13.89 -7.11
CA VAL A 72 -3.59 14.63 -6.53
C VAL A 72 -2.39 13.70 -6.41
N ALA A 73 -1.26 14.09 -6.99
CA ALA A 73 0.01 13.40 -6.81
C ALA A 73 0.71 13.88 -5.53
N ALA A 74 1.34 12.96 -4.80
CA ALA A 74 2.01 13.25 -3.53
C ALA A 74 3.32 12.46 -3.40
N PRO A 75 4.26 12.87 -2.52
CA PRO A 75 5.51 12.15 -2.29
C PRO A 75 5.27 10.86 -1.49
N GLY A 76 4.56 9.93 -2.11
CA GLY A 76 4.04 8.69 -1.54
C GLY A 76 2.76 8.91 -0.73
N THR A 77 2.00 7.82 -0.53
CA THR A 77 0.77 7.87 0.30
C THR A 77 1.04 8.26 1.74
N GLN A 78 2.26 8.09 2.25
CA GLN A 78 2.61 8.50 3.62
C GLN A 78 2.43 10.02 3.84
N ALA A 79 2.72 10.87 2.84
CA ALA A 79 2.46 12.31 2.94
C ALA A 79 0.96 12.59 3.06
N LEU A 80 0.13 11.88 2.28
CA LEU A 80 -1.33 11.99 2.35
C LEU A 80 -1.87 11.52 3.70
N ILE A 81 -1.38 10.38 4.22
CA ILE A 81 -1.74 9.88 5.55
C ILE A 81 -1.45 10.90 6.64
N GLN A 82 -0.35 11.67 6.53
CA GLN A 82 0.01 12.71 7.48
C GLN A 82 -0.79 13.99 7.32
N TRP A 83 -1.16 14.38 6.10
CA TRP A 83 -1.86 15.64 5.83
C TRP A 83 -3.37 15.54 5.98
N LEU A 84 -4.01 14.46 5.53
CA LEU A 84 -5.46 14.30 5.55
C LEU A 84 -6.10 14.57 6.92
N PRO A 85 -5.58 14.04 8.05
CA PRO A 85 -6.19 14.32 9.35
C PRO A 85 -6.19 15.81 9.72
N ARG A 86 -5.29 16.61 9.16
CA ARG A 86 -5.16 18.05 9.44
C ARG A 86 -6.10 18.92 8.59
N LEU A 87 -6.68 18.35 7.54
CA LEU A 87 -7.64 19.02 6.65
C LEU A 87 -9.07 18.99 7.19
N TYR A 88 -9.31 18.17 8.21
CA TYR A 88 -10.62 18.02 8.84
C TYR A 88 -10.57 18.50 10.30
N PRO A 89 -11.64 19.10 10.82
CA PRO A 89 -11.73 19.44 12.24
C PRO A 89 -11.52 18.21 13.11
N ALA A 90 -10.80 18.37 14.22
CA ALA A 90 -10.59 17.29 15.17
C ALA A 90 -11.95 16.76 15.66
N GLY A 91 -12.12 15.44 15.60
CA GLY A 91 -13.37 14.78 15.91
C GLY A 91 -13.14 13.29 16.16
N ARG A 92 -14.21 12.53 16.24
CA ARG A 92 -14.15 11.09 16.50
C ARG A 92 -13.88 10.33 15.21
N THR A 93 -12.78 9.54 15.18
CA THR A 93 -12.33 8.83 13.99
C THR A 93 -12.28 7.33 14.24
N ALA A 94 -12.97 6.55 13.39
CA ALA A 94 -12.85 5.09 13.37
C ALA A 94 -11.70 4.64 12.46
N ILE A 95 -10.87 3.72 12.95
CA ILE A 95 -9.86 3.03 12.14
C ILE A 95 -10.20 1.54 12.09
N LEU A 96 -10.45 0.99 10.90
CA LEU A 96 -10.73 -0.43 10.73
C LEU A 96 -9.46 -1.26 10.95
N SER A 97 -9.33 -1.85 12.14
CA SER A 97 -8.13 -2.55 12.64
C SER A 97 -8.32 -4.08 12.72
N PRO A 98 -7.24 -4.90 12.77
CA PRO A 98 -5.86 -4.47 12.65
C PRO A 98 -5.53 -4.00 11.23
N THR A 99 -4.71 -2.95 11.09
CA THR A 99 -4.32 -2.37 9.80
C THR A 99 -2.94 -1.69 9.88
N TYR A 100 -2.57 -0.93 8.85
CA TYR A 100 -1.35 -0.13 8.83
C TYR A 100 -1.41 0.95 9.92
N GLY A 101 -0.57 0.81 10.95
CA GLY A 101 -0.67 1.62 12.15
C GLY A 101 -0.38 3.10 11.99
N GLU A 102 0.22 3.54 10.87
CA GLU A 102 0.44 4.96 10.60
C GLU A 102 -0.87 5.75 10.46
N HIS A 103 -1.96 5.10 10.04
CA HIS A 103 -3.27 5.76 10.02
C HIS A 103 -3.67 6.21 11.43
N ALA A 104 -3.70 5.29 12.39
CA ALA A 104 -4.06 5.64 13.77
C ALA A 104 -3.09 6.65 14.39
N ALA A 105 -1.79 6.53 14.12
CA ALA A 105 -0.78 7.44 14.62
C ALA A 105 -0.97 8.87 14.08
N ALA A 106 -1.20 9.03 12.77
CA ALA A 106 -1.38 10.32 12.14
C ALA A 106 -2.66 11.03 12.60
N TRP A 107 -3.79 10.30 12.73
CA TRP A 107 -5.04 10.86 13.21
C TRP A 107 -4.96 11.28 14.68
N ARG A 108 -4.33 10.47 15.56
CA ARG A 108 -4.06 10.87 16.95
C ARG A 108 -3.16 12.10 17.04
N LEU A 109 -2.10 12.15 16.22
CA LEU A 109 -1.18 13.29 16.19
C LEU A 109 -1.86 14.60 15.76
N ALA A 110 -2.88 14.51 14.91
CA ALA A 110 -3.70 15.65 14.49
C ALA A 110 -4.79 16.03 15.50
N GLY A 111 -4.89 15.34 16.64
CA GLY A 111 -5.81 15.68 17.73
C GLY A 111 -7.18 15.00 17.66
N HIS A 112 -7.37 14.01 16.77
CA HIS A 112 -8.61 13.25 16.71
C HIS A 112 -8.72 12.20 17.82
N ASP A 113 -9.96 11.95 18.29
CA ASP A 113 -10.29 10.81 19.16
C ASP A 113 -10.40 9.53 18.31
N VAL A 114 -9.33 8.71 18.33
CA VAL A 114 -9.19 7.53 17.46
C VAL A 114 -9.70 6.27 18.16
N VAL A 115 -10.73 5.66 17.57
CA VAL A 115 -11.30 4.38 17.99
C VAL A 115 -10.96 3.30 16.95
N GLU A 116 -10.29 2.24 17.39
CA GLU A 116 -10.02 1.09 16.52
C GLU A 116 -11.22 0.13 16.55
N VAL A 117 -11.74 -0.20 15.37
CA VAL A 117 -12.96 -1.02 15.19
C VAL A 117 -12.67 -2.26 14.35
N GLY A 118 -13.33 -3.38 14.63
CA GLY A 118 -13.12 -4.66 13.91
C GLY A 118 -13.96 -4.83 12.63
N ALA A 119 -15.01 -4.00 12.45
CA ALA A 119 -15.92 -4.04 11.31
C ALA A 119 -16.26 -2.62 10.85
N LEU A 120 -16.88 -2.46 9.68
CA LEU A 120 -17.36 -1.17 9.20
C LEU A 120 -18.32 -0.55 10.24
N PRO A 121 -18.05 0.67 10.72
CA PRO A 121 -18.89 1.32 11.73
C PRO A 121 -20.10 1.99 11.10
N ALA A 122 -21.08 2.36 11.92
CA ALA A 122 -22.13 3.27 11.50
C ALA A 122 -21.57 4.69 11.33
N ALA A 123 -21.89 5.35 10.23
CA ALA A 123 -21.42 6.71 9.92
C ALA A 123 -21.83 7.73 11.01
N ALA A 124 -22.98 7.55 11.65
CA ALA A 124 -23.51 8.46 12.66
C ALA A 124 -22.58 8.68 13.85
N ASP A 125 -21.73 7.68 14.17
CA ASP A 125 -20.91 7.68 15.38
C ASP A 125 -19.55 8.35 15.20
N PHE A 126 -19.14 8.69 13.96
CA PHE A 126 -17.76 9.14 13.65
C PHE A 126 -17.74 10.29 12.66
N ASP A 127 -16.82 11.23 12.83
CA ASP A 127 -16.57 12.35 11.90
C ASP A 127 -15.66 11.93 10.74
N ALA A 128 -14.81 10.93 10.97
CA ALA A 128 -13.98 10.31 9.95
C ALA A 128 -13.94 8.79 10.13
N VAL A 129 -13.84 8.07 9.01
CA VAL A 129 -13.59 6.63 8.99
C VAL A 129 -12.41 6.36 8.08
N VAL A 130 -11.50 5.48 8.53
CA VAL A 130 -10.33 5.07 7.74
C VAL A 130 -10.30 3.56 7.65
N LEU A 131 -10.11 3.05 6.45
CA LEU A 131 -9.91 1.62 6.19
C LEU A 131 -8.87 1.40 5.09
N THR A 132 -8.20 0.26 5.14
CA THR A 132 -7.30 -0.20 4.08
C THR A 132 -7.99 -1.30 3.28
N ARG A 133 -7.95 -1.23 1.93
CA ARG A 133 -8.67 -2.15 1.05
C ARG A 133 -7.92 -2.41 -0.27
N PRO A 134 -7.39 -3.62 -0.51
CA PRO A 134 -7.25 -4.74 0.43
C PRO A 134 -6.41 -4.40 1.66
N ASN A 135 -6.78 -4.96 2.82
CA ASN A 135 -6.14 -4.62 4.08
C ASN A 135 -4.74 -5.23 4.25
N ASN A 136 -3.90 -4.53 4.94
CA ASN A 136 -2.62 -5.02 5.44
C ASN A 136 -2.72 -5.15 6.98
N PRO A 137 -2.59 -6.39 7.58
CA PRO A 137 -1.85 -7.50 6.96
C PRO A 137 -2.69 -8.64 6.38
N ASP A 138 -4.00 -8.69 6.57
CA ASP A 138 -4.84 -9.87 6.35
C ASP A 138 -5.53 -9.94 4.98
N GLY A 139 -5.43 -8.90 4.15
CA GLY A 139 -6.02 -8.87 2.81
C GLY A 139 -7.53 -8.70 2.77
N ARG A 140 -8.22 -8.56 3.93
CA ARG A 140 -9.68 -8.36 3.92
C ARG A 140 -10.06 -7.12 3.11
N ALA A 141 -11.18 -7.20 2.41
CA ALA A 141 -11.66 -6.13 1.56
C ALA A 141 -13.19 -6.00 1.72
N PRO A 142 -13.67 -5.03 2.51
CA PRO A 142 -15.10 -4.73 2.58
C PRO A 142 -15.71 -4.52 1.20
N GLY A 143 -16.97 -4.91 1.01
CA GLY A 143 -17.65 -4.84 -0.29
C GLY A 143 -17.66 -3.41 -0.85
N ARG A 144 -17.52 -3.25 -2.19
CA ARG A 144 -17.58 -1.93 -2.83
C ARG A 144 -18.89 -1.21 -2.53
N ALA A 145 -20.02 -1.94 -2.50
CA ALA A 145 -21.33 -1.37 -2.21
C ALA A 145 -21.41 -0.83 -0.77
N ASP A 146 -20.85 -1.57 0.21
CA ASP A 146 -20.85 -1.16 1.60
C ASP A 146 -19.96 0.08 1.82
N VAL A 147 -18.78 0.11 1.14
CA VAL A 147 -17.89 1.27 1.17
C VAL A 147 -18.55 2.50 0.53
N ALA A 148 -19.24 2.32 -0.60
CA ALA A 148 -19.95 3.41 -1.27
C ALA A 148 -21.12 3.94 -0.44
N ALA A 149 -21.88 3.05 0.22
CA ALA A 149 -22.97 3.44 1.13
C ALA A 149 -22.41 4.26 2.31
N LEU A 150 -21.38 3.77 2.97
CA LEU A 150 -20.72 4.47 4.06
C LEU A 150 -20.17 5.84 3.61
N ALA A 151 -19.58 5.93 2.42
CA ALA A 151 -19.10 7.20 1.87
C ALA A 151 -20.23 8.21 1.67
N GLY A 152 -21.37 7.76 1.16
CA GLY A 152 -22.58 8.61 1.00
C GLY A 152 -23.10 9.12 2.34
N GLU A 153 -23.16 8.26 3.36
CA GLU A 153 -23.58 8.64 4.71
C GLU A 153 -22.60 9.64 5.35
N MET A 154 -21.28 9.43 5.18
CA MET A 154 -20.26 10.36 5.64
C MET A 154 -20.36 11.72 4.94
N ALA A 155 -20.56 11.73 3.62
CA ALA A 155 -20.75 12.96 2.84
C ALA A 155 -21.96 13.76 3.31
N ALA A 156 -23.08 13.11 3.60
CA ALA A 156 -24.33 13.75 4.02
C ALA A 156 -24.19 14.54 5.33
N LYS A 157 -23.28 14.14 6.21
CA LYS A 157 -23.01 14.82 7.48
C LYS A 157 -21.76 15.71 7.46
N GLY A 158 -21.07 15.82 6.32
CA GLY A 158 -19.83 16.59 6.19
C GLY A 158 -18.60 15.88 6.74
N GLY A 159 -18.69 14.57 6.98
CA GLY A 159 -17.58 13.71 7.39
C GLY A 159 -16.77 13.17 6.20
N VAL A 160 -15.78 12.32 6.47
CA VAL A 160 -14.90 11.73 5.45
C VAL A 160 -14.69 10.24 5.66
N LEU A 161 -14.69 9.50 4.56
CA LEU A 161 -14.19 8.13 4.48
C LEU A 161 -12.86 8.13 3.72
N VAL A 162 -11.78 7.72 4.37
CA VAL A 162 -10.48 7.51 3.72
C VAL A 162 -10.30 6.01 3.47
N VAL A 163 -10.10 5.65 2.20
CA VAL A 163 -9.85 4.27 1.78
C VAL A 163 -8.43 4.16 1.27
N ASP A 164 -7.56 3.50 2.02
CA ASP A 164 -6.20 3.21 1.59
C ASP A 164 -6.22 2.00 0.65
N GLU A 165 -6.08 2.27 -0.64
CA GLU A 165 -6.02 1.30 -1.72
C GLU A 165 -4.59 1.02 -2.20
N ALA A 166 -3.62 0.97 -1.28
CA ALA A 166 -2.21 0.75 -1.63
C ALA A 166 -1.96 -0.57 -2.40
N PHE A 167 -2.87 -1.52 -2.33
CA PHE A 167 -2.79 -2.82 -3.02
C PHE A 167 -3.87 -3.03 -4.10
N ALA A 168 -4.68 -2.02 -4.42
CA ALA A 168 -5.79 -2.18 -5.34
C ALA A 168 -5.40 -2.30 -6.83
N ASP A 169 -4.13 -2.02 -7.18
CA ASP A 169 -3.63 -2.26 -8.55
C ASP A 169 -3.61 -3.75 -8.93
N LEU A 170 -3.66 -4.64 -7.93
CA LEU A 170 -3.80 -6.10 -8.13
C LEU A 170 -5.15 -6.48 -8.73
N ASP A 171 -6.22 -5.78 -8.37
CA ASP A 171 -7.56 -5.92 -8.94
C ASP A 171 -8.20 -4.53 -9.11
N ALA A 172 -7.90 -3.91 -10.24
CA ALA A 172 -8.38 -2.55 -10.53
C ALA A 172 -9.93 -2.48 -10.61
N ALA A 173 -10.61 -3.58 -10.97
CA ALA A 173 -12.07 -3.64 -11.03
C ALA A 173 -12.72 -3.59 -9.64
N ALA A 174 -12.01 -4.04 -8.62
CA ALA A 174 -12.46 -3.96 -7.24
C ALA A 174 -12.27 -2.58 -6.60
N SER A 175 -11.47 -1.68 -7.18
CA SER A 175 -11.18 -0.34 -6.64
C SER A 175 -12.42 0.53 -6.47
N VAL A 176 -12.42 1.37 -5.43
CA VAL A 176 -13.45 2.40 -5.21
C VAL A 176 -13.01 3.79 -5.72
N ALA A 177 -11.80 3.93 -6.26
CA ALA A 177 -11.26 5.21 -6.71
C ALA A 177 -12.16 5.91 -7.75
N ALA A 178 -12.72 5.15 -8.71
CA ALA A 178 -13.65 5.70 -9.71
C ALA A 178 -14.92 6.30 -9.07
N GLN A 179 -15.30 5.85 -7.87
CA GLN A 179 -16.48 6.29 -7.12
C GLN A 179 -16.13 7.36 -6.07
N ALA A 180 -14.89 7.84 -6.00
CA ALA A 180 -14.41 8.78 -4.99
C ALA A 180 -14.98 10.18 -5.22
N GLU A 181 -16.24 10.37 -4.89
CA GLU A 181 -16.97 11.63 -4.85
C GLU A 181 -16.78 12.33 -3.49
N ARG A 182 -17.51 13.43 -3.24
CA ARG A 182 -17.50 14.15 -1.95
C ARG A 182 -17.68 13.17 -0.79
N GLY A 183 -16.85 13.30 0.25
CA GLY A 183 -16.87 12.44 1.42
C GLY A 183 -16.06 11.14 1.28
N LEU A 184 -15.46 10.87 0.12
CA LEU A 184 -14.55 9.73 -0.08
C LEU A 184 -13.21 10.20 -0.62
N VAL A 185 -12.12 9.75 0.04
CA VAL A 185 -10.74 9.92 -0.42
C VAL A 185 -10.11 8.53 -0.58
N ALA A 186 -9.81 8.12 -1.81
CA ALA A 186 -9.09 6.88 -2.09
C ALA A 186 -7.60 7.17 -2.26
N LEU A 187 -6.73 6.44 -1.54
CA LEU A 187 -5.27 6.57 -1.64
C LEU A 187 -4.71 5.45 -2.52
N ARG A 188 -3.82 5.81 -3.45
CA ARG A 188 -3.17 4.88 -4.38
C ARG A 188 -1.66 4.91 -4.21
N SER A 189 -1.03 3.77 -3.96
CA SER A 189 0.42 3.67 -3.73
C SER A 189 1.14 3.16 -4.96
N PHE A 190 1.94 3.99 -5.59
CA PHE A 190 2.73 3.58 -6.75
C PHE A 190 3.85 2.58 -6.41
N GLY A 191 4.38 2.61 -5.20
CA GLY A 191 5.53 1.81 -4.78
C GLY A 191 5.28 0.32 -4.58
N LYS A 192 4.00 -0.16 -4.59
CA LYS A 192 3.67 -1.55 -4.27
C LYS A 192 3.64 -2.42 -5.52
N PHE A 193 2.64 -2.24 -6.35
CA PHE A 193 2.41 -3.02 -7.57
C PHE A 193 3.51 -2.80 -8.62
N TYR A 194 3.92 -1.54 -8.82
CA TYR A 194 4.98 -1.21 -9.79
C TYR A 194 6.39 -1.57 -9.30
N GLY A 195 6.56 -1.95 -8.02
CA GLY A 195 7.86 -2.34 -7.48
C GLY A 195 8.88 -1.20 -7.36
N LEU A 196 8.42 0.05 -7.35
CA LEU A 196 9.26 1.26 -7.33
C LEU A 196 9.08 2.09 -6.04
N PRO A 197 9.30 1.51 -4.84
CA PRO A 197 9.05 2.21 -3.58
C PRO A 197 9.96 3.43 -3.38
N GLY A 198 11.16 3.40 -3.94
CA GLY A 198 12.15 4.49 -3.87
C GLY A 198 11.76 5.72 -4.67
N LEU A 199 10.84 5.62 -5.63
CA LEU A 199 10.33 6.75 -6.42
C LEU A 199 9.55 7.76 -5.59
N ARG A 200 8.99 7.34 -4.46
CA ARG A 200 8.18 8.16 -3.56
C ARG A 200 7.01 8.81 -4.28
N LEU A 201 6.19 8.03 -4.96
CA LEU A 201 4.99 8.48 -5.66
C LEU A 201 3.74 7.81 -5.08
N GLY A 202 2.68 8.59 -4.89
CA GLY A 202 1.35 8.13 -4.50
C GLY A 202 0.31 9.14 -4.92
N PHE A 203 -0.97 8.77 -4.81
CA PHE A 203 -2.07 9.62 -5.25
C PHE A 203 -3.22 9.59 -4.26
N ALA A 204 -3.94 10.71 -4.17
CA ALA A 204 -5.29 10.78 -3.65
C ALA A 204 -6.27 10.94 -4.82
N VAL A 205 -7.39 10.25 -4.77
CA VAL A 205 -8.52 10.38 -5.70
C VAL A 205 -9.75 10.77 -4.89
N THR A 206 -10.38 11.89 -5.23
CA THR A 206 -11.52 12.42 -4.48
C THR A 206 -12.33 13.40 -5.35
N ASP A 207 -13.22 14.19 -4.76
CA ASP A 207 -13.89 15.30 -5.46
C ASP A 207 -12.92 16.48 -5.71
N PRO A 208 -13.21 17.35 -6.70
CA PRO A 208 -12.28 18.44 -7.06
C PRO A 208 -12.00 19.44 -5.93
N THR A 209 -12.96 19.70 -5.05
CA THR A 209 -12.78 20.64 -3.93
C THR A 209 -11.81 20.10 -2.90
N THR A 210 -11.98 18.84 -2.50
CA THR A 210 -11.07 18.14 -1.59
C THR A 210 -9.69 17.96 -2.23
N ALA A 211 -9.63 17.66 -3.54
CA ALA A 211 -8.36 17.56 -4.28
C ALA A 211 -7.59 18.89 -4.26
N ALA A 212 -8.26 20.01 -4.47
CA ALA A 212 -7.64 21.35 -4.37
C ALA A 212 -7.07 21.62 -2.97
N SER A 213 -7.82 21.28 -1.91
CA SER A 213 -7.36 21.45 -0.52
C SER A 213 -6.13 20.59 -0.21
N ILE A 214 -6.09 19.35 -0.70
CA ILE A 214 -4.92 18.47 -0.54
C ILE A 214 -3.73 19.05 -1.31
N SER A 215 -3.93 19.52 -2.54
CA SER A 215 -2.87 20.12 -3.36
C SER A 215 -2.28 21.37 -2.71
N GLU A 216 -3.12 22.23 -2.14
CA GLU A 216 -2.68 23.41 -1.40
C GLU A 216 -1.84 23.04 -0.16
N ALA A 217 -2.26 22.03 0.59
CA ALA A 217 -1.56 21.53 1.76
C ALA A 217 -0.18 20.92 1.43
N LEU A 218 -0.07 20.26 0.28
CA LEU A 218 1.21 19.71 -0.19
C LEU A 218 2.17 20.78 -0.72
N GLY A 219 1.65 21.89 -1.19
CA GLY A 219 2.41 22.99 -1.75
C GLY A 219 2.94 22.71 -3.17
N PRO A 220 3.79 23.60 -3.72
CA PRO A 220 4.34 23.46 -5.07
C PRO A 220 5.35 22.31 -5.15
N TRP A 221 5.39 21.68 -6.32
CA TRP A 221 6.34 20.58 -6.65
C TRP A 221 6.31 19.39 -5.67
N PRO A 222 5.14 18.81 -5.37
CA PRO A 222 5.04 17.75 -4.37
C PRO A 222 5.74 16.45 -4.79
N VAL A 223 5.98 16.26 -6.09
CA VAL A 223 6.72 15.12 -6.65
C VAL A 223 7.84 15.59 -7.56
N SER A 224 8.90 14.79 -7.71
CA SER A 224 10.00 15.11 -8.63
C SER A 224 9.59 14.92 -10.09
N SER A 225 10.27 15.59 -11.03
CA SER A 225 10.09 15.36 -12.47
C SER A 225 10.31 13.89 -12.83
N LEU A 226 11.31 13.26 -12.23
CA LEU A 226 11.57 11.83 -12.41
C LEU A 226 10.37 10.98 -12.00
N ALA A 227 9.75 11.28 -10.87
CA ALA A 227 8.56 10.58 -10.41
C ALA A 227 7.36 10.82 -11.33
N ALA A 228 7.23 12.02 -11.89
CA ALA A 228 6.18 12.36 -12.83
C ALA A 228 6.34 11.60 -14.15
N ASP A 229 7.54 11.61 -14.74
CA ASP A 229 7.81 10.97 -16.03
C ASP A 229 7.69 9.43 -15.92
N ILE A 230 8.31 8.82 -14.92
CA ILE A 230 8.22 7.36 -14.69
C ILE A 230 6.78 6.97 -14.32
N GLY A 231 6.11 7.74 -13.48
CA GLY A 231 4.73 7.49 -13.08
C GLY A 231 3.78 7.50 -14.26
N ALA A 232 3.88 8.51 -15.14
CA ALA A 232 3.04 8.62 -16.33
C ALA A 232 3.25 7.43 -17.28
N ALA A 233 4.52 7.06 -17.54
CA ALA A 233 4.86 5.94 -18.42
C ALA A 233 4.34 4.59 -17.88
N ALA A 234 4.61 4.28 -16.61
CA ALA A 234 4.23 3.01 -16.01
C ALA A 234 2.70 2.87 -15.83
N LEU A 235 2.00 3.97 -15.50
CA LEU A 235 0.53 3.97 -15.41
C LEU A 235 -0.14 3.75 -16.79
N ALA A 236 0.52 4.11 -17.88
CA ALA A 236 0.03 3.89 -19.22
C ALA A 236 0.35 2.49 -19.78
N ASP A 237 1.21 1.70 -19.13
CA ASP A 237 1.66 0.38 -19.59
C ASP A 237 0.68 -0.73 -19.22
N GLY A 238 -0.47 -0.77 -19.87
CA GLY A 238 -1.50 -1.78 -19.69
C GLY A 238 -1.03 -3.23 -19.91
N PRO A 239 -0.25 -3.53 -20.96
CA PRO A 239 0.31 -4.86 -21.18
C PRO A 239 1.14 -5.36 -20.00
N TRP A 240 2.12 -4.59 -19.52
CA TRP A 240 2.94 -4.95 -18.36
C TRP A 240 2.09 -5.17 -17.09
N GLN A 241 1.09 -4.33 -16.87
CA GLN A 241 0.18 -4.48 -15.73
C GLN A 241 -0.58 -5.81 -15.78
N GLY A 242 -1.07 -6.22 -16.96
CA GLY A 242 -1.77 -7.48 -17.16
C GLY A 242 -0.87 -8.69 -16.90
N GLU A 243 0.32 -8.71 -17.49
CA GLU A 243 1.32 -9.76 -17.29
C GLU A 243 1.76 -9.85 -15.82
N THR A 244 1.97 -8.70 -15.19
CA THR A 244 2.37 -8.61 -13.79
C THR A 244 1.31 -9.17 -12.86
N ARG A 245 0.02 -8.85 -13.04
CA ARG A 245 -1.07 -9.43 -12.23
C ARG A 245 -1.09 -10.95 -12.34
N THR A 246 -0.96 -11.49 -13.55
CA THR A 246 -0.93 -12.94 -13.79
C THR A 246 0.25 -13.58 -13.04
N TRP A 247 1.44 -13.03 -13.20
CA TRP A 247 2.65 -13.54 -12.55
C TRP A 247 2.55 -13.47 -11.00
N LEU A 248 2.05 -12.37 -10.45
CA LEU A 248 1.87 -12.20 -9.01
C LEU A 248 0.88 -13.24 -8.45
N ALA A 249 -0.26 -13.44 -9.12
CA ALA A 249 -1.26 -14.43 -8.70
C ALA A 249 -0.73 -15.87 -8.73
N GLU A 250 0.07 -16.24 -9.73
CA GLU A 250 0.72 -17.54 -9.81
C GLU A 250 1.73 -17.76 -8.68
N ASN A 251 2.57 -16.77 -8.42
CA ASN A 251 3.58 -16.85 -7.36
C ASN A 251 2.98 -16.79 -5.96
N ALA A 252 1.88 -16.07 -5.78
CA ALA A 252 1.14 -16.07 -4.53
C ALA A 252 0.58 -17.47 -4.21
N ARG A 253 0.04 -18.18 -5.20
CA ARG A 253 -0.40 -19.59 -5.03
C ARG A 253 0.77 -20.54 -4.75
N ARG A 254 1.94 -20.34 -5.39
CA ARG A 254 3.16 -21.09 -5.07
C ARG A 254 3.56 -20.89 -3.61
N LEU A 255 3.48 -19.64 -3.13
CA LEU A 255 3.78 -19.31 -1.73
C LEU A 255 2.78 -19.97 -0.77
N ASP A 256 1.47 -19.98 -1.08
CA ASP A 256 0.46 -20.66 -0.29
C ASP A 256 0.79 -22.16 -0.15
N THR A 257 1.16 -22.82 -1.25
CA THR A 257 1.54 -24.24 -1.26
C THR A 257 2.76 -24.49 -0.36
N LEU A 258 3.80 -23.65 -0.47
CA LEU A 258 5.01 -23.76 0.34
C LEU A 258 4.73 -23.57 1.83
N LEU A 259 4.00 -22.52 2.19
CA LEU A 259 3.68 -22.19 3.57
C LEU A 259 2.82 -23.29 4.21
N THR A 260 1.81 -23.80 3.49
CA THR A 260 0.97 -24.89 3.97
C THR A 260 1.78 -26.16 4.18
N ALA A 261 2.67 -26.51 3.24
CA ALA A 261 3.57 -27.66 3.39
C ALA A 261 4.55 -27.50 4.59
N ALA A 262 4.91 -26.26 4.93
CA ALA A 262 5.71 -25.96 6.10
C ALA A 262 4.89 -25.88 7.41
N GLY A 263 3.60 -26.22 7.39
CA GLY A 263 2.73 -26.28 8.56
C GLY A 263 2.16 -24.95 9.02
N PHE A 264 2.07 -23.95 8.13
CA PHE A 264 1.34 -22.72 8.38
C PHE A 264 -0.12 -22.82 7.96
N ASP A 265 -0.99 -22.18 8.72
CA ASP A 265 -2.33 -21.82 8.33
C ASP A 265 -2.30 -20.47 7.60
N ILE A 266 -2.86 -20.40 6.40
CA ILE A 266 -2.99 -19.13 5.66
C ILE A 266 -4.13 -18.33 6.27
N VAL A 267 -3.80 -17.21 6.90
CA VAL A 267 -4.78 -16.29 7.51
C VAL A 267 -5.42 -15.39 6.45
N GLY A 268 -4.63 -14.98 5.43
CA GLY A 268 -5.09 -14.13 4.34
C GLY A 268 -3.93 -13.49 3.59
N GLY A 269 -4.21 -12.39 2.89
CA GLY A 269 -3.18 -11.66 2.15
C GLY A 269 -3.68 -11.10 0.82
N THR A 270 -2.73 -10.72 -0.01
CA THR A 270 -2.93 -10.27 -1.40
C THR A 270 -1.91 -10.98 -2.29
N ASP A 271 -2.00 -10.81 -3.61
CA ASP A 271 -1.00 -11.38 -4.51
C ASP A 271 0.41 -10.76 -4.39
N LEU A 272 0.61 -9.83 -3.45
CA LEU A 272 1.95 -9.30 -3.10
C LEU A 272 2.49 -9.84 -1.78
N TYR A 273 1.64 -10.46 -0.95
CA TYR A 273 2.06 -11.05 0.32
C TYR A 273 1.03 -12.06 0.84
N ARG A 274 1.48 -12.95 1.71
CA ARG A 274 0.62 -13.82 2.52
C ARG A 274 0.84 -13.58 4.00
N LEU A 275 -0.25 -13.46 4.74
CA LEU A 275 -0.25 -13.54 6.20
C LEU A 275 -0.52 -14.99 6.58
N ALA A 276 0.37 -15.57 7.34
CA ALA A 276 0.28 -16.96 7.77
C ALA A 276 0.49 -17.10 9.29
N SER A 277 -0.13 -18.06 9.92
CA SER A 277 -0.03 -18.32 11.34
C SER A 277 0.53 -19.70 11.64
N ARG A 278 1.33 -19.78 12.72
CA ARG A 278 1.89 -21.01 13.26
C ARG A 278 2.27 -20.79 14.72
N ASN A 279 2.08 -21.79 15.59
CA ASN A 279 2.33 -21.63 17.03
C ASN A 279 3.78 -21.27 17.36
N ASP A 280 4.75 -21.79 16.61
CA ASP A 280 6.19 -21.53 16.76
C ASP A 280 6.74 -20.52 15.73
N ALA A 281 5.89 -19.61 15.25
CA ALA A 281 6.24 -18.64 14.20
C ALA A 281 7.48 -17.79 14.57
N MET A 282 7.66 -17.43 15.84
CA MET A 282 8.84 -16.68 16.30
C MET A 282 10.14 -17.49 16.20
N THR A 283 10.10 -18.79 16.49
CA THR A 283 11.26 -19.68 16.30
C THR A 283 11.64 -19.75 14.82
N LEU A 284 10.63 -19.83 13.95
CA LEU A 284 10.87 -19.84 12.50
C LEU A 284 11.34 -18.47 11.99
N TYR A 285 10.84 -17.36 12.54
CA TYR A 285 11.34 -16.01 12.23
C TYR A 285 12.85 -15.91 12.48
N GLU A 286 13.33 -16.40 13.62
CA GLU A 286 14.75 -16.44 13.96
C GLU A 286 15.55 -17.36 13.01
N LYS A 287 14.99 -18.54 12.68
CA LYS A 287 15.62 -19.48 11.71
C LYS A 287 15.74 -18.85 10.33
N LEU A 288 14.67 -18.23 9.81
CA LEU A 288 14.66 -17.54 8.53
C LEU A 288 15.64 -16.38 8.48
N GLY A 289 15.65 -15.54 9.54
CA GLY A 289 16.57 -14.41 9.63
C GLY A 289 18.04 -14.85 9.56
N ARG A 290 18.43 -15.90 10.31
CA ARG A 290 19.80 -16.47 10.24
C ARG A 290 20.13 -17.10 8.88
N ALA A 291 19.11 -17.54 8.13
CA ALA A 291 19.28 -18.03 6.76
C ALA A 291 19.29 -16.89 5.71
N GLY A 292 19.23 -15.63 6.13
CA GLY A 292 19.23 -14.45 5.27
C GLY A 292 17.87 -14.19 4.59
N ILE A 293 16.78 -14.61 5.21
CA ILE A 293 15.41 -14.39 4.72
C ILE A 293 14.68 -13.52 5.74
N TYR A 294 14.38 -12.28 5.35
CA TYR A 294 13.73 -11.33 6.22
C TYR A 294 12.23 -11.27 5.94
N VAL A 295 11.42 -11.67 6.94
CA VAL A 295 9.95 -11.64 6.89
C VAL A 295 9.38 -10.66 7.90
N ARG A 296 8.10 -10.33 7.81
CA ARG A 296 7.45 -9.42 8.75
C ARG A 296 6.83 -10.16 9.92
N MET A 297 7.26 -9.86 11.13
CA MET A 297 6.67 -10.32 12.38
C MET A 297 5.71 -9.27 12.97
N PHE A 298 4.81 -9.69 13.84
CA PHE A 298 3.82 -8.83 14.49
C PHE A 298 3.91 -9.03 16.01
N PRO A 299 4.50 -8.08 16.77
CA PRO A 299 4.68 -8.26 18.23
C PRO A 299 3.38 -8.52 19.01
N ALA A 300 2.27 -7.91 18.57
CA ALA A 300 0.95 -8.12 19.18
C ALA A 300 0.29 -9.46 18.79
N GLN A 301 0.84 -10.17 17.80
CA GLN A 301 0.32 -11.45 17.29
C GLN A 301 1.52 -12.38 17.01
N PRO A 302 2.16 -12.95 18.04
CA PRO A 302 3.42 -13.67 17.89
C PRO A 302 3.32 -14.98 17.09
N SER A 303 2.11 -15.47 16.82
CA SER A 303 1.87 -16.57 15.89
C SER A 303 1.83 -16.16 14.42
N TRP A 304 1.88 -14.85 14.10
CA TRP A 304 1.73 -14.34 12.74
C TRP A 304 3.07 -13.97 12.12
N LEU A 305 3.27 -14.40 10.87
CA LEU A 305 4.31 -13.89 9.98
C LEU A 305 3.67 -13.49 8.65
N ARG A 306 4.13 -12.38 8.06
CA ARG A 306 3.73 -11.99 6.71
C ARG A 306 4.94 -12.14 5.78
N PHE A 307 4.70 -12.84 4.68
CA PHE A 307 5.68 -13.17 3.65
C PHE A 307 5.37 -12.40 2.37
N GLY A 308 6.30 -11.60 1.86
CA GLY A 308 6.30 -11.11 0.49
C GLY A 308 6.67 -12.23 -0.50
N LEU A 309 6.66 -11.91 -1.80
CA LEU A 309 7.01 -12.88 -2.83
C LEU A 309 8.51 -12.91 -3.11
N PRO A 310 9.13 -14.10 -3.26
CA PRO A 310 10.46 -14.24 -3.85
C PRO A 310 10.50 -13.74 -5.30
N GLY A 311 11.54 -12.98 -5.65
CA GLY A 311 11.66 -12.34 -6.97
C GLY A 311 12.38 -13.20 -8.03
N SER A 312 13.03 -14.29 -7.63
CA SER A 312 13.79 -15.16 -8.51
C SER A 312 13.72 -16.61 -8.06
N GLU A 313 14.05 -17.56 -8.94
CA GLU A 313 14.12 -18.98 -8.57
C GLU A 313 15.20 -19.27 -7.52
N GLU A 314 16.27 -18.47 -7.48
CA GLU A 314 17.26 -18.52 -6.41
C GLU A 314 16.61 -18.18 -5.05
N HIS A 315 15.81 -17.09 -4.98
CA HIS A 315 15.12 -16.70 -3.77
C HIS A 315 14.09 -17.76 -3.33
N TRP A 316 13.39 -18.38 -4.27
CA TRP A 316 12.49 -19.51 -4.00
C TRP A 316 13.25 -20.69 -3.40
N THR A 317 14.35 -21.11 -4.02
CA THR A 317 15.19 -22.23 -3.54
C THR A 317 15.72 -21.96 -2.12
N ARG A 318 16.15 -20.72 -1.84
CA ARG A 318 16.61 -20.33 -0.50
C ARG A 318 15.49 -20.41 0.52
N LEU A 319 14.29 -19.92 0.18
CA LEU A 319 13.11 -19.97 1.07
C LEU A 319 12.69 -21.42 1.33
N GLU A 320 12.56 -22.23 0.29
CA GLU A 320 12.21 -23.65 0.38
C GLU A 320 13.17 -24.43 1.28
N ARG A 321 14.49 -24.20 1.11
CA ARG A 321 15.52 -24.82 1.97
C ARG A 321 15.41 -24.38 3.43
N ALA A 322 15.17 -23.11 3.67
CA ALA A 322 15.07 -22.55 5.03
C ALA A 322 13.78 -23.00 5.75
N MET A 323 12.72 -23.38 5.00
CA MET A 323 11.46 -23.92 5.52
C MET A 323 11.53 -25.43 5.87
N GLN A 324 12.55 -26.15 5.41
CA GLN A 324 12.72 -27.56 5.78
C GLN A 324 12.92 -27.70 7.29
N PRO A 325 12.50 -28.83 7.89
CA PRO A 325 12.62 -29.09 9.33
C PRO A 325 14.03 -28.93 9.89
#